data_971cb5772a40c4a93d4e89796a9168a7
#
_entry.id   971cb5772a40c4a93d4e89796a9168a7
#
_cell.length_a   1.000
_cell.length_b   1.000
_cell.length_c   1.000
_cell.angle_alpha   90.00
_cell.angle_beta   90.00
_cell.angle_gamma   90.00
#
_symmetry.space_group_name_H-M   'P 1'
#
loop_
_entity.id
_entity.type
_entity.pdbx_description
1 polymer ?
#
loop_
_entity_poly.entity_id
_entity_poly.type
_entity_poly.pdbx_seq_one_letter_code
_entity_poly.pdbx_strand_id
1 'polypeptide(L)'
;MDKFIYETKFSDDVCDGIIDFYNTSDQFQKHPGQISNRENTEKSDKDSIDLSIPWHFIEFDQRLDAYFNFLHQSFVSYFQKFEQARLPCKISDVFNIQWYPKGGGYKIWHFERTNNKHAIRRHLVWMTYLTD
;
A
#
# COMPACT_ATOMS: atom_id res chain seq x y z
N MET A 1 -21.45 10.07 -12.64
CA MET A 1 -21.00 10.18 -11.25
C MET A 1 -19.51 9.90 -11.23
N ASP A 2 -18.69 10.93 -10.99
CA ASP A 2 -17.25 10.73 -10.94
C ASP A 2 -16.92 9.82 -9.77
N LYS A 3 -16.33 8.68 -10.09
CA LYS A 3 -15.76 7.80 -9.07
C LYS A 3 -14.55 8.53 -8.52
N PHE A 4 -14.42 8.74 -7.23
CA PHE A 4 -13.22 9.31 -6.58
C PHE A 4 -12.00 8.39 -6.72
N ILE A 5 -11.73 7.94 -7.95
CA ILE A 5 -10.62 7.08 -8.33
C ILE A 5 -9.72 7.86 -9.27
N TYR A 6 -8.44 7.80 -9.00
CA TYR A 6 -7.39 8.35 -9.84
C TYR A 6 -6.37 7.27 -10.14
N GLU A 7 -6.09 7.07 -11.41
CA GLU A 7 -5.12 6.10 -11.89
C GLU A 7 -3.96 6.84 -12.53
N THR A 8 -2.76 6.40 -12.24
CA THR A 8 -1.53 6.90 -12.83
C THR A 8 -0.55 5.75 -13.04
N LYS A 9 0.34 5.90 -14.01
CA LYS A 9 1.37 4.91 -14.29
C LYS A 9 2.69 5.37 -13.65
N PHE A 10 3.30 4.51 -12.86
CA PHE A 10 4.68 4.67 -12.39
C PHE A 10 5.65 4.19 -13.48
N SER A 11 6.88 4.69 -13.48
CA SER A 11 7.91 4.17 -14.35
C SER A 11 8.31 2.76 -13.94
N ASP A 12 8.70 1.97 -14.91
CA ASP A 12 9.10 0.58 -14.67
C ASP A 12 10.29 0.52 -13.70
N ASP A 13 11.27 1.42 -13.82
CA ASP A 13 12.42 1.51 -12.90
C ASP A 13 12.01 1.69 -11.42
N VAL A 14 10.98 2.48 -11.16
CA VAL A 14 10.47 2.68 -9.79
C VAL A 14 9.78 1.42 -9.29
N CYS A 15 8.99 0.76 -10.13
CA CYS A 15 8.34 -0.50 -9.79
C CYS A 15 9.37 -1.60 -9.53
N ASP A 16 10.35 -1.74 -10.40
CA ASP A 16 11.46 -2.69 -10.26
C ASP A 16 12.27 -2.43 -8.99
N GLY A 17 12.48 -1.16 -8.62
CA GLY A 17 13.12 -0.77 -7.37
C GLY A 17 12.38 -1.29 -6.15
N ILE A 18 11.05 -1.22 -6.14
CA ILE A 18 10.23 -1.76 -5.02
C ILE A 18 10.27 -3.29 -5.00
N ILE A 19 10.24 -3.94 -6.15
CA ILE A 19 10.37 -5.40 -6.25
C ILE A 19 11.74 -5.85 -5.72
N ASP A 20 12.81 -5.15 -6.13
CA ASP A 20 14.16 -5.42 -5.63
C ASP A 20 14.26 -5.20 -4.12
N PHE A 21 13.70 -4.10 -3.60
CA PHE A 21 13.63 -3.87 -2.16
C PHE A 21 12.94 -5.03 -1.43
N TYR A 22 11.78 -5.47 -1.92
CA TYR A 22 11.06 -6.60 -1.33
C TYR A 22 11.92 -7.88 -1.32
N ASN A 23 12.68 -8.13 -2.39
CA ASN A 23 13.47 -9.35 -2.53
C ASN A 23 14.76 -9.33 -1.69
N THR A 24 15.40 -8.16 -1.56
CA THR A 24 16.76 -8.03 -0.99
C THR A 24 16.81 -7.48 0.41
N SER A 25 15.72 -6.88 0.93
CA SER A 25 15.70 -6.32 2.27
C SER A 25 15.76 -7.43 3.32
N ASP A 26 16.78 -7.38 4.17
CA ASP A 26 16.99 -8.25 5.34
C ASP A 26 16.60 -7.58 6.67
N GLN A 27 16.28 -6.29 6.63
CA GLN A 27 15.93 -5.48 7.80
C GLN A 27 14.52 -5.73 8.31
N PHE A 28 13.64 -6.26 7.46
CA PHE A 28 12.25 -6.54 7.79
C PHE A 28 11.92 -8.01 7.51
N GLN A 29 11.20 -8.62 8.43
CA GLN A 29 10.78 -10.00 8.27
C GLN A 29 9.52 -10.07 7.39
N LYS A 30 9.57 -10.91 6.36
CA LYS A 30 8.39 -11.30 5.59
C LYS A 30 7.50 -12.21 6.42
N HIS A 31 6.20 -12.00 6.35
CA HIS A 31 5.23 -12.78 7.10
C HIS A 31 3.98 -13.08 6.26
N PRO A 32 3.23 -14.15 6.56
CA PRO A 32 1.93 -14.38 5.94
C PRO A 32 1.01 -13.18 6.10
N GLY A 33 0.27 -12.86 5.05
CA GLY A 33 -0.70 -11.77 5.07
C GLY A 33 -1.75 -11.97 6.15
N GLN A 34 -2.10 -10.90 6.84
CA GLN A 34 -3.05 -10.91 7.94
C GLN A 34 -4.28 -10.06 7.64
N ILE A 35 -5.39 -10.43 8.24
CA ILE A 35 -6.63 -9.66 8.26
C ILE A 35 -6.79 -9.08 9.66
N SER A 36 -6.92 -7.76 9.74
CA SER A 36 -7.14 -7.08 11.01
C SER A 36 -8.39 -7.62 11.73
N ASN A 37 -8.30 -7.75 13.05
CA ASN A 37 -9.35 -8.27 13.92
C ASN A 37 -9.65 -9.79 13.78
N ARG A 38 -8.72 -10.56 13.20
CA ARG A 38 -8.78 -12.03 13.24
C ARG A 38 -7.53 -12.57 13.93
N GLU A 39 -7.70 -13.56 14.78
CA GLU A 39 -6.58 -14.27 15.43
C GLU A 39 -5.79 -15.08 14.41
N ASN A 40 -6.49 -15.69 13.45
CA ASN A 40 -5.90 -16.44 12.36
C ASN A 40 -6.48 -15.97 11.02
N THR A 41 -5.64 -15.89 10.02
CA THR A 41 -6.02 -15.61 8.64
C THR A 41 -5.84 -16.87 7.82
N GLU A 42 -6.94 -17.38 7.26
CA GLU A 42 -6.92 -18.54 6.39
C GLU A 42 -6.51 -18.12 4.97
N LYS A 43 -5.78 -18.99 4.26
CA LYS A 43 -5.40 -18.76 2.85
C LYS A 43 -6.61 -18.64 1.91
N SER A 44 -7.74 -19.20 2.29
CA SER A 44 -9.01 -19.01 1.59
C SER A 44 -9.49 -17.56 1.62
N ASP A 45 -9.10 -16.78 2.63
CA ASP A 45 -9.49 -15.40 2.82
C ASP A 45 -8.44 -14.43 2.29
N LYS A 46 -7.18 -14.65 2.64
CA LYS A 46 -6.03 -13.88 2.16
C LYS A 46 -4.82 -14.78 2.02
N ASP A 47 -4.27 -14.86 0.81
CA ASP A 47 -3.06 -15.62 0.52
C ASP A 47 -2.01 -14.69 -0.08
N SER A 48 -1.16 -14.17 0.78
CA SER A 48 -0.04 -13.29 0.44
C SER A 48 1.12 -13.47 1.39
N ILE A 49 2.29 -13.01 0.98
CA ILE A 49 3.46 -12.79 1.85
C ILE A 49 3.72 -11.29 1.89
N ASP A 50 3.58 -10.72 3.06
CA ASP A 50 3.63 -9.28 3.28
C ASP A 50 4.99 -8.89 3.89
N LEU A 51 5.50 -7.72 3.49
CA LEU A 51 6.61 -7.02 4.11
C LEU A 51 6.06 -5.70 4.66
N SER A 52 6.00 -5.58 5.98
CA SER A 52 5.49 -4.39 6.66
C SER A 52 6.64 -3.44 6.98
N ILE A 53 6.53 -2.20 6.52
CA ILE A 53 7.59 -1.20 6.60
C ILE A 53 7.07 0.03 7.35
N PRO A 54 7.74 0.46 8.43
CA PRO A 54 7.42 1.71 9.08
C PRO A 54 7.67 2.91 8.15
N TRP A 55 6.75 3.88 8.10
CA TRP A 55 6.82 5.02 7.18
C TRP A 55 8.11 5.84 7.31
N HIS A 56 8.66 5.94 8.53
CA HIS A 56 9.90 6.69 8.78
C HIS A 56 11.14 6.04 8.16
N PHE A 57 11.02 4.81 7.65
CA PHE A 57 12.12 4.11 6.98
C PHE A 57 12.29 4.55 5.52
N ILE A 58 11.33 5.26 4.95
CA ILE A 58 11.36 5.71 3.55
C ILE A 58 12.67 6.44 3.22
N GLU A 59 13.09 7.34 4.10
CA GLU A 59 14.27 8.19 3.88
C GLU A 59 15.60 7.41 3.92
N PHE A 60 15.61 6.18 4.40
CA PHE A 60 16.84 5.37 4.54
C PHE A 60 17.11 4.45 3.34
N ASP A 61 16.19 4.36 2.38
CA ASP A 61 16.37 3.55 1.17
C ASP A 61 15.93 4.33 -0.07
N GLN A 62 16.85 4.51 -1.02
CA GLN A 62 16.61 5.29 -2.24
C GLN A 62 15.47 4.74 -3.10
N ARG A 63 15.22 3.43 -3.08
CA ARG A 63 14.13 2.79 -3.84
C ARG A 63 12.77 3.19 -3.26
N LEU A 64 12.67 3.21 -1.93
CA LEU A 64 11.49 3.67 -1.23
C LEU A 64 11.29 5.18 -1.44
N ASP A 65 12.34 5.98 -1.28
CA ASP A 65 12.26 7.43 -1.49
C ASP A 65 11.78 7.76 -2.91
N ALA A 66 12.35 7.12 -3.94
CA ALA A 66 11.92 7.30 -5.31
C ALA A 66 10.42 6.97 -5.51
N TYR A 67 9.98 5.84 -4.97
CA TYR A 67 8.57 5.43 -5.04
C TYR A 67 7.65 6.46 -4.35
N PHE A 68 7.98 6.89 -3.15
CA PHE A 68 7.15 7.82 -2.40
C PHE A 68 7.12 9.23 -2.99
N ASN A 69 8.17 9.65 -3.69
CA ASN A 69 8.17 10.89 -4.47
C ASN A 69 7.14 10.83 -5.62
N PHE A 70 7.06 9.72 -6.34
CA PHE A 70 6.02 9.51 -7.35
C PHE A 70 4.62 9.43 -6.74
N LEU A 71 4.47 8.72 -5.64
CA LEU A 71 3.20 8.63 -4.92
C LEU A 71 2.73 10.00 -4.47
N HIS A 72 3.62 10.83 -3.93
CA HIS A 72 3.32 12.20 -3.54
C HIS A 72 2.78 13.03 -4.72
N GLN A 73 3.43 12.96 -5.89
CA GLN A 73 2.95 13.63 -7.10
C GLN A 73 1.57 13.14 -7.52
N SER A 74 1.30 11.84 -7.37
CA SER A 74 0.00 11.25 -7.65
C SER A 74 -1.09 11.79 -6.72
N PHE A 75 -0.79 11.98 -5.43
CA PHE A 75 -1.70 12.62 -4.49
C PHE A 75 -1.94 14.09 -4.80
N VAL A 76 -0.92 14.84 -5.19
CA VAL A 76 -1.09 16.24 -5.64
C VAL A 76 -2.07 16.30 -6.82
N SER A 77 -1.88 15.45 -7.81
CA SER A 77 -2.76 15.36 -8.99
C SER A 77 -4.18 14.91 -8.62
N TYR A 78 -4.31 13.96 -7.69
CA TYR A 78 -5.60 13.51 -7.15
C TYR A 78 -6.37 14.67 -6.52
N PHE A 79 -5.73 15.46 -5.66
CA PHE A 79 -6.37 16.59 -4.98
C PHE A 79 -6.64 17.78 -5.90
N GLN A 80 -5.91 17.91 -7.01
CA GLN A 80 -6.24 18.87 -8.06
C GLN A 80 -7.51 18.47 -8.82
N LYS A 81 -7.69 17.17 -9.06
CA LYS A 81 -8.88 16.63 -9.74
C LYS A 81 -10.10 16.58 -8.83
N PHE A 82 -9.89 16.29 -7.53
CA PHE A 82 -10.96 16.11 -6.55
C PHE A 82 -10.75 17.04 -5.35
N GLU A 83 -10.95 18.33 -5.56
CA GLU A 83 -10.72 19.35 -4.51
C GLU A 83 -11.52 19.09 -3.24
N GLN A 84 -12.72 18.50 -3.37
CA GLN A 84 -13.58 18.17 -2.23
C GLN A 84 -12.99 17.09 -1.33
N ALA A 85 -12.06 16.28 -1.84
CA ALA A 85 -11.36 15.26 -1.08
C ALA A 85 -10.10 15.80 -0.35
N ARG A 86 -9.74 17.06 -0.59
CA ARG A 86 -8.51 17.67 -0.06
C ARG A 86 -8.63 17.92 1.43
N LEU A 87 -7.94 17.12 2.20
CA LEU A 87 -7.77 17.25 3.65
C LEU A 87 -6.29 17.10 4.02
N PRO A 88 -5.82 17.72 5.11
CA PRO A 88 -4.51 17.39 5.66
C PRO A 88 -4.44 15.90 5.98
N CYS A 89 -3.57 15.20 5.32
CA CYS A 89 -3.38 13.76 5.52
C CYS A 89 -1.89 13.40 5.57
N LYS A 90 -1.59 12.31 6.22
CA LYS A 90 -0.25 11.70 6.26
C LYS A 90 -0.39 10.21 5.98
N ILE A 91 0.71 9.60 5.57
CA ILE A 91 0.81 8.15 5.45
C ILE A 91 0.60 7.52 6.83
N SER A 92 -0.12 6.42 6.87
CA SER A 92 -0.28 5.61 8.08
C SER A 92 1.08 5.13 8.61
N ASP A 93 1.11 4.72 9.87
CA ASP A 93 2.37 4.39 10.56
C ASP A 93 3.16 3.24 9.90
N VAL A 94 2.46 2.38 9.15
CA VAL A 94 3.03 1.24 8.41
C VAL A 94 2.39 1.15 7.04
N PHE A 95 3.19 0.82 6.03
CA PHE A 95 2.71 0.41 4.71
C PHE A 95 3.23 -0.99 4.38
N ASN A 96 2.59 -1.67 3.44
CA ASN A 96 2.91 -3.06 3.10
C ASN A 96 3.27 -3.19 1.63
N ILE A 97 4.34 -3.95 1.36
CA ILE A 97 4.57 -4.56 0.06
C ILE A 97 4.05 -5.98 0.16
N GLN A 98 3.16 -6.37 -0.74
CA GLN A 98 2.45 -7.64 -0.68
C GLN A 98 2.73 -8.46 -1.93
N TRP A 99 3.29 -9.64 -1.75
CA TRP A 99 3.44 -10.61 -2.82
C TRP A 99 2.33 -11.64 -2.75
N TYR A 100 1.67 -11.86 -3.88
CA TYR A 100 0.61 -12.85 -4.02
C TYR A 100 1.09 -14.00 -4.90
N PRO A 101 1.06 -15.26 -4.42
CA PRO A 101 1.36 -16.41 -5.25
C PRO A 101 0.30 -16.57 -6.36
N LYS A 102 0.59 -17.37 -7.37
CA LYS A 102 -0.40 -17.70 -8.41
C LYS A 102 -1.68 -18.25 -7.77
N GLY A 103 -2.81 -17.62 -8.05
CA GLY A 103 -4.11 -17.94 -7.41
C GLY A 103 -4.30 -17.40 -6.00
N GLY A 104 -3.29 -16.70 -5.47
CA GLY A 104 -3.41 -15.93 -4.22
C GLY A 104 -4.27 -14.68 -4.39
N GLY A 105 -4.47 -13.96 -3.31
CA GLY A 105 -5.23 -12.71 -3.32
C GLY A 105 -5.87 -12.40 -1.97
N TYR A 106 -6.51 -11.25 -1.89
CA TYR A 106 -7.43 -10.90 -0.81
C TYR A 106 -8.85 -11.24 -1.28
N LYS A 107 -9.37 -12.36 -0.81
CA LYS A 107 -10.53 -13.04 -1.43
C LYS A 107 -11.87 -12.70 -0.78
N ILE A 108 -11.87 -11.94 0.31
CA ILE A 108 -13.08 -11.54 1.01
C ILE A 108 -13.38 -10.05 0.82
N TRP A 109 -14.66 -9.71 0.78
CA TRP A 109 -15.09 -8.32 0.81
C TRP A 109 -14.69 -7.67 2.13
N HIS A 110 -14.09 -6.49 2.05
CA HIS A 110 -13.65 -5.72 3.21
C HIS A 110 -13.76 -4.23 2.95
N PHE A 111 -13.60 -3.47 3.98
CA PHE A 111 -13.49 -2.01 3.92
C PHE A 111 -12.32 -1.55 4.77
N GLU A 112 -11.65 -0.52 4.28
CA GLU A 112 -10.42 0.02 4.86
C GLU A 112 -10.67 0.82 6.13
N ARG A 113 -11.86 1.44 6.24
CA ARG A 113 -12.22 2.29 7.36
C ARG A 113 -13.12 1.52 8.33
N THR A 114 -12.58 1.21 9.50
CA THR A 114 -13.28 0.49 10.56
C THR A 114 -13.38 1.37 11.81
N ASN A 115 -14.08 0.89 12.84
CA ASN A 115 -14.12 1.53 14.15
C ASN A 115 -12.84 1.33 14.99
N ASN A 116 -11.85 0.63 14.48
CA ASN A 116 -10.53 0.53 15.09
C ASN A 116 -9.85 1.92 15.11
N LYS A 117 -9.22 2.27 16.24
CA LYS A 117 -8.57 3.59 16.43
C LYS A 117 -7.57 3.98 15.34
N HIS A 118 -6.93 3.02 14.70
CA HIS A 118 -5.97 3.26 13.61
C HIS A 118 -6.66 3.39 12.25
N ALA A 119 -7.74 2.65 12.03
CA ALA A 119 -8.44 2.61 10.74
C ALA A 119 -9.55 3.67 10.59
N ILE A 120 -10.09 4.17 11.71
CA ILE A 120 -11.22 5.13 11.69
C ILE A 120 -10.88 6.44 10.98
N ARG A 121 -9.60 6.81 10.95
CA ARG A 121 -9.09 8.05 10.34
C ARG A 121 -8.58 7.86 8.92
N ARG A 122 -8.65 6.65 8.35
CA ARG A 122 -8.26 6.42 6.95
C ARG A 122 -9.15 7.25 6.04
N HIS A 123 -8.52 8.09 5.24
CA HIS A 123 -9.19 8.99 4.31
C HIS A 123 -9.05 8.54 2.87
N LEU A 124 -7.84 8.14 2.49
CA LEU A 124 -7.50 7.63 1.17
C LEU A 124 -6.82 6.28 1.30
N VAL A 125 -6.96 5.48 0.26
CA VAL A 125 -6.24 4.22 0.05
C VAL A 125 -5.51 4.32 -1.28
N TRP A 126 -4.28 3.85 -1.33
CA TRP A 126 -3.58 3.66 -2.59
C TRP A 126 -3.17 2.21 -2.75
N MET A 127 -3.14 1.77 -3.98
CA MET A 127 -2.58 0.50 -4.38
C MET A 127 -1.73 0.70 -5.63
N THR A 128 -0.58 0.07 -5.68
CA THR A 128 0.29 0.05 -6.85
C THR A 128 0.52 -1.40 -7.24
N TYR A 129 0.12 -1.74 -8.46
CA TYR A 129 0.45 -3.02 -9.06
C TYR A 129 1.84 -2.91 -9.66
N LEU A 130 2.77 -3.71 -9.17
CA LEU A 130 4.19 -3.64 -9.55
C LEU A 130 4.52 -4.58 -10.71
N THR A 131 3.66 -5.56 -10.97
CA THR A 131 3.75 -6.53 -12.06
C THR A 131 2.40 -6.70 -12.74
N ASP A 132 2.42 -7.17 -13.98
CA ASP A 132 1.24 -7.59 -14.73
C ASP A 132 0.72 -8.96 -14.24
#